data_166a05270f06aa5e2cca3b4031259ccd
#
_entry.id   166a05270f06aa5e2cca3b4031259ccd
#
_cell.length_a   1.000
_cell.length_b   1.000
_cell.length_c   1.000
_cell.angle_alpha   90.00
_cell.angle_beta   90.00
_cell.angle_gamma   90.00
#
_symmetry.space_group_name_H-M   'P 1'
#
loop_
_entity.id
_entity.type
_entity.pdbx_description
1 polymer ?
#
loop_
_entity_poly.entity_id
_entity_poly.type
_entity_poly.pdbx_seq_one_letter_code
_entity_poly.pdbx_strand_id
1 'polypeptide(L)'
;MSAPAKPWLLVGVTVRALAQAAAHAGFAPCAIDGFADRDTLAACDGRALRLPMQGLSPDWRRLGDTIREMRRRHAPRGFAGAVLGGGLEACPELLDIVGAHAPLANAEKAAVLAAAVPARWFALLDGIGAPHPKVSLHEAAPGPGWLLKRAGGTGGQQVRPWRPGMACETGDYFQRVARGRPASALFLAANGEARIVGWQRLLLAPTPELPFRYGGVVCDDALPTRAQARIAAAVDALARRLPLRGLAGLDFLVDGEAVQVLELNPRPTASLALYPSLNPFFLHLEACAGRLPDAPLLTGWRPCGEAVLYAEAPLCIPADHRWPPNCADLPADDANFSPGEPICSVRASAASTRGLVARLGLRLRRLSSTLEKRHEHDSERERAGGAAGRLAVC
;
A
#
# COMPACT_ATOMS: atom_id res chain seq x y z
N MET A 1 -21.07 2.79 34.05
CA MET A 1 -20.64 2.86 32.65
C MET A 1 -19.15 2.56 32.59
N SER A 2 -18.72 1.51 31.90
CA SER A 2 -17.30 1.23 31.72
C SER A 2 -16.66 2.36 30.90
N ALA A 3 -15.41 2.73 31.25
CA ALA A 3 -14.70 3.77 30.51
C ALA A 3 -14.53 3.31 29.03
N PRO A 4 -14.74 4.21 28.05
CA PRO A 4 -14.59 3.86 26.63
C PRO A 4 -13.19 3.29 26.36
N ALA A 5 -13.13 2.27 25.51
CA ALA A 5 -11.89 1.59 25.15
C ALA A 5 -10.88 2.60 24.54
N LYS A 6 -9.58 2.39 24.82
CA LYS A 6 -8.54 3.23 24.23
C LYS A 6 -8.49 2.97 22.71
N PRO A 7 -8.28 4.02 21.90
CA PRO A 7 -8.16 3.85 20.45
C PRO A 7 -6.83 3.20 20.04
N TRP A 8 -6.80 2.66 18.81
CA TRP A 8 -5.61 2.14 18.16
C TRP A 8 -5.00 3.20 17.25
N LEU A 9 -3.70 3.42 17.37
CA LEU A 9 -2.94 4.33 16.50
C LEU A 9 -2.52 3.60 15.23
N LEU A 10 -2.88 4.12 14.07
CA LEU A 10 -2.53 3.60 12.75
C LEU A 10 -1.64 4.62 12.03
N VAL A 11 -0.46 4.20 11.58
CA VAL A 11 0.53 5.09 10.95
C VAL A 11 1.02 4.49 9.64
N GLY A 12 1.08 5.28 8.56
CA GLY A 12 1.61 4.82 7.27
C GLY A 12 1.55 5.88 6.18
N VAL A 13 1.98 5.54 4.97
CA VAL A 13 1.82 6.40 3.78
C VAL A 13 0.33 6.62 3.50
N THR A 14 -0.46 5.55 3.48
CA THR A 14 -1.93 5.54 3.55
C THR A 14 -2.36 4.43 4.49
N VAL A 15 -3.35 4.70 5.35
CA VAL A 15 -3.88 3.71 6.30
C VAL A 15 -5.39 3.51 6.17
N ARG A 16 -6.02 4.03 5.12
CA ARG A 16 -7.47 3.90 4.88
C ARG A 16 -7.95 2.46 5.03
N ALA A 17 -7.34 1.51 4.32
CA ALA A 17 -7.75 0.11 4.36
C ALA A 17 -7.60 -0.49 5.76
N LEU A 18 -6.54 -0.14 6.48
CA LEU A 18 -6.28 -0.58 7.84
C LEU A 18 -7.29 0.03 8.82
N ALA A 19 -7.62 1.33 8.67
CA ALA A 19 -8.61 2.03 9.49
C ALA A 19 -10.01 1.44 9.30
N GLN A 20 -10.42 1.17 8.05
CA GLN A 20 -11.69 0.52 7.74
C GLN A 20 -11.76 -0.89 8.32
N ALA A 21 -10.67 -1.66 8.24
CA ALA A 21 -10.61 -3.00 8.83
C ALA A 21 -10.67 -2.97 10.36
N ALA A 22 -10.00 -1.99 11.01
CA ALA A 22 -10.06 -1.81 12.46
C ALA A 22 -11.47 -1.42 12.92
N ALA A 23 -12.11 -0.46 12.26
CA ALA A 23 -13.48 -0.04 12.55
C ALA A 23 -14.48 -1.19 12.34
N HIS A 24 -14.35 -1.96 11.24
CA HIS A 24 -15.18 -3.13 10.96
C HIS A 24 -15.05 -4.21 12.05
N ALA A 25 -13.86 -4.39 12.60
CA ALA A 25 -13.59 -5.32 13.70
C ALA A 25 -14.03 -4.78 15.09
N GLY A 26 -14.67 -3.61 15.15
CA GLY A 26 -15.17 -3.01 16.39
C GLY A 26 -14.13 -2.24 17.22
N PHE A 27 -12.94 -1.98 16.65
CA PHE A 27 -11.93 -1.14 17.28
C PHE A 27 -12.13 0.34 16.93
N ALA A 28 -11.64 1.23 17.78
CA ALA A 28 -11.65 2.67 17.55
C ALA A 28 -10.29 3.10 16.95
N PRO A 29 -10.16 3.33 15.63
CA PRO A 29 -8.91 3.77 15.04
C PRO A 29 -8.67 5.28 15.21
N CYS A 30 -7.39 5.65 15.33
CA CYS A 30 -6.84 6.99 15.11
C CYS A 30 -5.81 6.88 14.00
N ALA A 31 -5.92 7.64 12.92
CA ALA A 31 -5.06 7.54 11.75
C ALA A 31 -4.08 8.72 11.62
N ILE A 32 -2.83 8.43 11.28
CA ILE A 32 -1.85 9.43 10.85
C ILE A 32 -1.26 8.94 9.54
N ASP A 33 -1.55 9.62 8.44
CA ASP A 33 -1.03 9.27 7.12
C ASP A 33 -0.82 10.51 6.23
N GLY A 34 -0.38 10.30 5.00
CA GLY A 34 -0.09 11.37 4.06
C GLY A 34 -1.32 12.01 3.41
N PHE A 35 -2.50 11.39 3.47
CA PHE A 35 -3.67 11.81 2.72
C PHE A 35 -4.81 12.30 3.63
N ALA A 36 -5.09 11.60 4.73
CA ALA A 36 -6.27 11.82 5.58
C ALA A 36 -7.56 11.89 4.74
N ASP A 37 -7.69 10.95 3.81
CA ASP A 37 -8.83 10.88 2.89
C ASP A 37 -10.17 10.87 3.63
N ARG A 38 -11.23 11.31 2.94
CA ARG A 38 -12.59 11.41 3.52
C ARG A 38 -13.08 10.08 4.10
N ASP A 39 -12.79 8.97 3.44
CA ASP A 39 -13.17 7.64 3.91
C ASP A 39 -12.23 7.11 5.02
N THR A 40 -11.00 7.59 5.13
CA THR A 40 -10.14 7.41 6.31
C THR A 40 -10.70 8.17 7.51
N LEU A 41 -11.04 9.46 7.32
CA LEU A 41 -11.68 10.28 8.35
C LEU A 41 -12.99 9.65 8.85
N ALA A 42 -13.83 9.17 7.93
CA ALA A 42 -15.10 8.51 8.27
C ALA A 42 -14.87 7.21 9.08
N ALA A 43 -13.91 6.37 8.68
CA ALA A 43 -13.57 5.15 9.41
C ALA A 43 -13.03 5.41 10.83
N CYS A 44 -12.43 6.58 11.04
CA CYS A 44 -11.85 7.02 12.31
C CYS A 44 -12.78 7.93 13.14
N ASP A 45 -14.04 8.16 12.76
CA ASP A 45 -14.95 9.15 13.36
C ASP A 45 -14.26 10.52 13.52
N GLY A 46 -13.58 11.01 12.48
CA GLY A 46 -12.85 12.26 12.47
C GLY A 46 -11.47 12.22 13.14
N ARG A 47 -11.02 11.08 13.67
CA ARG A 47 -9.72 10.96 14.35
C ARG A 47 -8.59 10.63 13.35
N ALA A 48 -8.41 11.47 12.35
CA ALA A 48 -7.29 11.35 11.40
C ALA A 48 -6.52 12.69 11.31
N LEU A 49 -5.20 12.60 11.19
CA LEU A 49 -4.31 13.73 10.97
C LEU A 49 -3.42 13.45 9.76
N ARG A 50 -3.22 14.48 8.94
CA ARG A 50 -2.37 14.42 7.74
C ARG A 50 -0.94 14.80 8.05
N LEU A 51 0.02 14.00 7.57
CA LEU A 51 1.42 14.38 7.46
C LEU A 51 1.67 15.14 6.15
N PRO A 52 2.52 16.17 6.13
CA PRO A 52 2.99 16.76 4.88
C PRO A 52 3.65 15.73 3.99
N MET A 53 3.46 15.83 2.67
CA MET A 53 3.97 14.89 1.67
C MET A 53 4.99 15.54 0.75
N GLN A 54 5.97 14.76 0.32
CA GLN A 54 6.83 15.04 -0.83
C GLN A 54 6.67 13.88 -1.82
N GLY A 55 5.88 14.08 -2.88
CA GLY A 55 5.40 12.99 -3.71
C GLY A 55 4.57 11.99 -2.88
N LEU A 56 4.92 10.71 -2.90
CA LEU A 56 4.30 9.67 -2.06
C LEU A 56 5.08 9.38 -0.76
N SER A 57 5.96 10.27 -0.33
CA SER A 57 6.73 10.13 0.91
C SER A 57 6.27 11.12 1.96
N PRO A 58 5.70 10.68 3.10
CA PRO A 58 5.38 11.55 4.22
C PRO A 58 6.63 12.15 4.88
N ASP A 59 6.52 13.35 5.38
CA ASP A 59 7.58 13.96 6.22
C ASP A 59 7.57 13.33 7.62
N TRP A 60 8.25 12.19 7.73
CA TRP A 60 8.33 11.43 8.97
C TRP A 60 8.98 12.17 10.14
N ARG A 61 9.73 13.24 9.91
CA ARG A 61 10.33 14.08 10.97
C ARG A 61 9.25 14.72 11.82
N ARG A 62 8.06 14.93 11.29
CA ARG A 62 6.91 15.52 12.00
C ARG A 62 6.06 14.49 12.75
N LEU A 63 6.33 13.20 12.57
CA LEU A 63 5.47 12.14 13.12
C LEU A 63 5.34 12.23 14.64
N GLY A 64 6.43 12.44 15.38
CA GLY A 64 6.40 12.52 16.85
C GLY A 64 5.51 13.64 17.36
N ASP A 65 5.58 14.84 16.73
CA ASP A 65 4.71 15.97 17.06
C ASP A 65 3.24 15.67 16.73
N THR A 66 3.00 15.07 15.57
CA THR A 66 1.65 14.70 15.13
C THR A 66 1.02 13.63 16.04
N ILE A 67 1.80 12.66 16.55
CA ILE A 67 1.32 11.69 17.55
C ILE A 67 0.95 12.41 18.87
N ARG A 68 1.75 13.36 19.34
CA ARG A 68 1.43 14.14 20.54
C ARG A 68 0.14 14.96 20.36
N GLU A 69 -0.05 15.54 19.18
CA GLU A 69 -1.29 16.25 18.83
C GLU A 69 -2.48 15.30 18.77
N MET A 70 -2.37 14.14 18.10
CA MET A 70 -3.40 13.09 18.05
C MET A 70 -3.79 12.66 19.48
N ARG A 71 -2.81 12.40 20.34
CA ARG A 71 -3.03 12.01 21.72
C ARG A 71 -3.80 13.09 22.49
N ARG A 72 -3.39 14.35 22.38
CA ARG A 72 -4.06 15.47 23.07
C ARG A 72 -5.51 15.61 22.64
N ARG A 73 -5.80 15.50 21.32
CA ARG A 73 -7.14 15.75 20.76
C ARG A 73 -8.09 14.55 20.94
N HIS A 74 -7.60 13.35 20.72
CA HIS A 74 -8.44 12.17 20.51
C HIS A 74 -8.14 10.97 21.42
N ALA A 75 -7.00 10.95 22.09
CA ALA A 75 -6.57 9.84 22.92
C ALA A 75 -5.90 10.30 24.23
N PRO A 76 -6.54 11.15 25.08
CA PRO A 76 -5.91 11.72 26.28
C PRO A 76 -5.47 10.65 27.28
N ARG A 77 -6.12 9.48 27.28
CA ARG A 77 -5.74 8.32 28.11
C ARG A 77 -4.70 7.41 27.43
N GLY A 78 -4.12 7.83 26.28
CA GLY A 78 -3.20 7.05 25.46
C GLY A 78 -3.91 6.08 24.53
N PHE A 79 -3.11 5.34 23.75
CA PHE A 79 -3.56 4.34 22.79
C PHE A 79 -3.58 2.94 23.41
N ALA A 80 -4.43 2.05 22.90
CA ALA A 80 -4.43 0.62 23.24
C ALA A 80 -3.19 -0.07 22.65
N GLY A 81 -2.80 0.35 21.46
CA GLY A 81 -1.62 -0.11 20.73
C GLY A 81 -1.49 0.68 19.43
N ALA A 82 -0.46 0.33 18.65
CA ALA A 82 -0.21 0.94 17.36
C ALA A 82 0.11 -0.12 16.29
N VAL A 83 -0.34 0.15 15.04
CA VAL A 83 -0.02 -0.64 13.85
C VAL A 83 0.54 0.28 12.77
N LEU A 84 1.72 -0.07 12.26
CA LEU A 84 2.35 0.63 11.15
C LEU A 84 2.06 -0.10 9.83
N GLY A 85 1.68 0.68 8.82
CA GLY A 85 1.46 0.23 7.45
C GLY A 85 2.61 0.61 6.51
N GLY A 86 2.29 1.06 5.30
CA GLY A 86 3.26 1.44 4.27
C GLY A 86 4.23 2.54 4.69
N GLY A 87 5.48 2.44 4.21
CA GLY A 87 6.57 3.37 4.51
C GLY A 87 7.55 2.88 5.57
N LEU A 88 7.23 1.77 6.25
CA LEU A 88 8.07 1.20 7.31
C LEU A 88 9.44 0.74 6.78
N GLU A 89 9.48 0.17 5.59
CA GLU A 89 10.71 -0.31 4.94
C GLU A 89 11.64 0.85 4.54
N ALA A 90 11.07 2.02 4.25
CA ALA A 90 11.85 3.23 3.94
C ALA A 90 12.43 3.90 5.19
N CYS A 91 11.78 3.73 6.34
CA CYS A 91 12.16 4.35 7.61
C CYS A 91 11.86 3.39 8.77
N PRO A 92 12.71 2.37 9.02
CA PRO A 92 12.52 1.40 10.11
C PRO A 92 12.49 2.04 11.51
N GLU A 93 13.01 3.26 11.65
CA GLU A 93 13.00 4.07 12.88
C GLU A 93 11.58 4.47 13.31
N LEU A 94 10.59 4.37 12.41
CA LEU A 94 9.18 4.59 12.73
C LEU A 94 8.71 3.68 13.87
N LEU A 95 9.28 2.45 13.98
CA LEU A 95 8.98 1.55 15.10
C LEU A 95 9.38 2.15 16.43
N ASP A 96 10.55 2.79 16.52
CA ASP A 96 11.02 3.41 17.75
C ASP A 96 10.20 4.66 18.08
N ILE A 97 9.94 5.50 17.09
CA ILE A 97 9.15 6.74 17.26
C ILE A 97 7.74 6.40 17.76
N VAL A 98 7.04 5.47 17.10
CA VAL A 98 5.67 5.10 17.47
C VAL A 98 5.65 4.29 18.76
N GLY A 99 6.64 3.39 18.95
CA GLY A 99 6.80 2.56 20.15
C GLY A 99 6.97 3.36 21.44
N ALA A 100 7.56 4.58 21.36
CA ALA A 100 7.64 5.50 22.49
C ALA A 100 6.27 6.03 22.95
N HIS A 101 5.22 5.87 22.15
CA HIS A 101 3.87 6.39 22.43
C HIS A 101 2.81 5.32 22.65
N ALA A 102 3.00 4.11 22.10
CA ALA A 102 2.03 3.00 22.17
C ALA A 102 2.71 1.64 22.02
N PRO A 103 2.21 0.56 22.66
CA PRO A 103 2.63 -0.80 22.36
C PRO A 103 2.46 -1.13 20.87
N LEU A 104 3.50 -1.69 20.25
CA LEU A 104 3.48 -2.00 18.82
C LEU A 104 2.87 -3.38 18.57
N ALA A 105 1.94 -3.45 17.61
CA ALA A 105 1.47 -4.68 16.99
C ALA A 105 2.02 -4.73 15.54
N ASN A 106 3.28 -5.11 15.40
CA ASN A 106 4.01 -5.22 14.12
C ASN A 106 5.08 -6.31 14.21
N ALA A 107 5.64 -6.68 13.07
CA ALA A 107 6.89 -7.43 13.02
C ALA A 107 8.01 -6.69 13.77
N GLU A 108 8.96 -7.44 14.30
CA GLU A 108 10.10 -6.84 15.02
C GLU A 108 11.01 -6.05 14.06
N LYS A 109 11.70 -5.04 14.60
CA LYS A 109 12.61 -4.18 13.82
C LYS A 109 13.66 -4.99 13.05
N ALA A 110 14.11 -6.12 13.60
CA ALA A 110 15.05 -7.02 12.93
C ALA A 110 14.49 -7.60 11.62
N ALA A 111 13.20 -7.96 11.58
CA ALA A 111 12.55 -8.43 10.35
C ALA A 111 12.41 -7.30 9.33
N VAL A 112 12.05 -6.09 9.77
CA VAL A 112 11.96 -4.92 8.90
C VAL A 112 13.32 -4.58 8.29
N LEU A 113 14.38 -4.55 9.08
CA LEU A 113 15.75 -4.30 8.61
C LEU A 113 16.25 -5.39 7.65
N ALA A 114 15.87 -6.66 7.87
CA ALA A 114 16.22 -7.74 6.96
C ALA A 114 15.54 -7.57 5.58
N ALA A 115 14.30 -7.08 5.54
CA ALA A 115 13.59 -6.80 4.30
C ALA A 115 14.05 -5.50 3.62
N ALA A 116 14.35 -4.46 4.40
CA ALA A 116 14.68 -3.12 3.93
C ALA A 116 16.10 -2.99 3.36
N VAL A 117 17.06 -3.82 3.81
CA VAL A 117 18.47 -3.74 3.40
C VAL A 117 18.76 -4.78 2.30
N PRO A 118 19.01 -4.36 1.04
CA PRO A 118 19.15 -5.29 -0.09
C PRO A 118 20.18 -6.40 0.14
N ALA A 119 21.35 -6.10 0.71
CA ALA A 119 22.37 -7.09 0.99
C ALA A 119 21.89 -8.19 1.96
N ARG A 120 21.10 -7.82 2.98
CA ARG A 120 20.50 -8.77 3.93
C ARG A 120 19.39 -9.58 3.29
N TRP A 121 18.54 -8.88 2.52
CA TRP A 121 17.38 -9.50 1.89
C TRP A 121 17.80 -10.59 0.89
N PHE A 122 18.68 -10.27 -0.05
CA PHE A 122 19.10 -11.25 -1.07
C PHE A 122 19.95 -12.36 -0.49
N ALA A 123 20.83 -12.09 0.50
CA ALA A 123 21.54 -13.14 1.21
C ALA A 123 20.59 -14.10 1.97
N LEU A 124 19.48 -13.57 2.51
CA LEU A 124 18.44 -14.40 3.13
C LEU A 124 17.73 -15.28 2.12
N LEU A 125 17.35 -14.73 0.94
CA LEU A 125 16.72 -15.50 -0.13
C LEU A 125 17.62 -16.62 -0.65
N ASP A 126 18.92 -16.34 -0.86
CA ASP A 126 19.92 -17.34 -1.22
C ASP A 126 20.01 -18.43 -0.13
N GLY A 127 20.06 -18.04 1.13
CA GLY A 127 20.17 -18.95 2.28
C GLY A 127 18.96 -19.85 2.51
N ILE A 128 17.78 -19.50 1.96
CA ILE A 128 16.58 -20.35 2.00
C ILE A 128 16.30 -21.01 0.65
N GLY A 129 17.13 -20.77 -0.38
CA GLY A 129 16.92 -21.29 -1.73
C GLY A 129 15.71 -20.71 -2.46
N ALA A 130 15.25 -19.52 -2.10
CA ALA A 130 14.13 -18.85 -2.77
C ALA A 130 14.63 -18.16 -4.06
N PRO A 131 14.10 -18.53 -5.25
CA PRO A 131 14.52 -17.90 -6.50
C PRO A 131 14.21 -16.39 -6.49
N HIS A 132 15.15 -15.58 -6.96
CA HIS A 132 14.98 -14.14 -7.14
C HIS A 132 15.71 -13.66 -8.39
N PRO A 133 15.39 -12.49 -8.96
CA PRO A 133 16.15 -11.92 -10.07
C PRO A 133 17.61 -11.68 -9.67
N LYS A 134 18.53 -11.83 -10.63
CA LYS A 134 19.94 -11.50 -10.39
C LYS A 134 20.07 -10.03 -9.94
N VAL A 135 20.84 -9.81 -8.88
CA VAL A 135 21.10 -8.47 -8.32
C VAL A 135 22.58 -8.15 -8.30
N SER A 136 22.89 -6.86 -8.30
CA SER A 136 24.21 -6.31 -8.00
C SER A 136 24.03 -5.15 -7.05
N LEU A 137 24.82 -5.15 -5.98
CA LEU A 137 24.73 -4.15 -4.90
C LEU A 137 25.71 -2.98 -5.08
N HIS A 138 26.64 -3.08 -6.01
CA HIS A 138 27.74 -2.11 -6.16
C HIS A 138 27.80 -1.47 -7.52
N GLU A 139 27.66 -2.26 -8.58
CA GLU A 139 27.81 -1.79 -9.96
C GLU A 139 26.78 -2.41 -10.87
N ALA A 140 26.31 -1.66 -11.86
CA ALA A 140 25.56 -2.22 -12.96
C ALA A 140 26.48 -3.13 -13.78
N ALA A 141 26.09 -4.38 -13.96
CA ALA A 141 26.78 -5.20 -14.96
C ALA A 141 26.61 -4.55 -16.34
N PRO A 142 27.64 -4.59 -17.20
CA PRO A 142 27.56 -3.98 -18.52
C PRO A 142 26.43 -4.59 -19.35
N GLY A 143 25.72 -3.75 -20.10
CA GLY A 143 24.67 -4.14 -21.05
C GLY A 143 23.23 -3.83 -20.61
N PRO A 144 22.28 -3.99 -21.53
CA PRO A 144 20.86 -3.67 -21.33
C PRO A 144 20.17 -4.65 -20.39
N GLY A 145 18.98 -4.28 -19.94
CA GLY A 145 18.09 -5.16 -19.17
C GLY A 145 18.33 -5.17 -17.67
N TRP A 146 18.85 -4.08 -17.12
CA TRP A 146 18.96 -3.82 -15.71
C TRP A 146 17.98 -2.74 -15.27
N LEU A 147 17.56 -2.81 -14.02
CA LEU A 147 16.78 -1.81 -13.30
C LEU A 147 17.68 -1.20 -12.23
N LEU A 148 17.58 0.11 -12.06
CA LEU A 148 18.05 0.82 -10.88
C LEU A 148 16.87 0.86 -9.91
N LYS A 149 17.05 0.35 -8.70
CA LYS A 149 16.05 0.32 -7.64
C LYS A 149 16.61 0.96 -6.38
N ARG A 150 15.76 1.69 -5.67
CA ARG A 150 16.05 2.18 -4.32
C ARG A 150 15.35 1.30 -3.30
N ALA A 151 16.10 0.89 -2.27
CA ALA A 151 15.55 0.13 -1.15
C ALA A 151 14.48 0.94 -0.39
N GLY A 152 13.47 0.26 0.12
CA GLY A 152 12.40 0.84 0.93
C GLY A 152 11.40 1.73 0.17
N GLY A 153 11.47 1.78 -1.15
CA GLY A 153 10.56 2.59 -1.94
C GLY A 153 9.12 2.07 -1.92
N THR A 154 8.17 2.94 -2.30
CA THR A 154 6.74 2.63 -2.31
C THR A 154 6.15 2.84 -3.70
N GLY A 155 5.21 1.96 -4.10
CA GLY A 155 4.42 2.12 -5.31
C GLY A 155 5.20 2.02 -6.63
N GLY A 156 6.40 1.45 -6.63
CA GLY A 156 7.24 1.27 -7.83
C GLY A 156 7.88 2.55 -8.37
N GLN A 157 7.75 3.68 -7.68
CA GLN A 157 8.28 4.98 -8.13
C GLN A 157 9.81 5.03 -8.18
N GLN A 158 10.48 4.20 -7.40
CA GLN A 158 11.93 4.09 -7.31
C GLN A 158 12.52 2.98 -8.21
N VAL A 159 11.73 2.41 -9.11
CA VAL A 159 12.17 1.36 -10.04
C VAL A 159 12.27 1.95 -11.44
N ARG A 160 13.47 2.08 -11.95
CA ARG A 160 13.74 2.70 -13.27
C ARG A 160 14.57 1.77 -14.15
N PRO A 161 14.33 1.74 -15.47
CA PRO A 161 15.26 1.12 -16.39
C PRO A 161 16.65 1.77 -16.27
N TRP A 162 17.66 0.97 -16.02
CA TRP A 162 19.04 1.47 -15.94
C TRP A 162 19.56 1.92 -17.30
N ARG A 163 20.22 3.07 -17.33
CA ARG A 163 20.96 3.60 -18.48
C ARG A 163 22.33 4.08 -18.01
N PRO A 164 23.40 3.89 -18.81
CA PRO A 164 24.71 4.45 -18.51
C PRO A 164 24.63 5.96 -18.26
N GLY A 165 25.33 6.43 -17.24
CA GLY A 165 25.34 7.86 -16.85
C GLY A 165 24.23 8.26 -15.87
N MET A 166 23.32 7.36 -15.47
CA MET A 166 22.39 7.65 -14.39
C MET A 166 23.13 7.74 -13.06
N ALA A 167 22.80 8.77 -12.25
CA ALA A 167 23.32 8.88 -10.90
C ALA A 167 22.78 7.75 -10.02
N CYS A 168 23.67 7.15 -9.21
CA CYS A 168 23.35 6.20 -8.17
C CYS A 168 23.53 6.88 -6.80
N GLU A 169 22.58 6.66 -5.91
CA GLU A 169 22.61 7.22 -4.57
C GLU A 169 22.76 6.10 -3.53
N THR A 170 23.06 6.48 -2.30
CA THR A 170 23.11 5.52 -1.18
C THR A 170 21.77 4.79 -1.04
N GLY A 171 21.81 3.46 -0.98
CA GLY A 171 20.62 2.62 -0.92
C GLY A 171 20.09 2.15 -2.29
N ASP A 172 20.67 2.63 -3.39
CA ASP A 172 20.38 2.11 -4.73
C ASP A 172 21.07 0.75 -4.94
N TYR A 173 20.42 -0.08 -5.74
CA TYR A 173 20.96 -1.37 -6.20
C TYR A 173 20.42 -1.70 -7.59
N PHE A 174 21.10 -2.64 -8.25
CA PHE A 174 20.75 -3.08 -9.59
C PHE A 174 20.07 -4.43 -9.55
N GLN A 175 18.98 -4.56 -10.29
CA GLN A 175 18.26 -5.83 -10.46
C GLN A 175 18.09 -6.12 -11.94
N ARG A 176 18.35 -7.37 -12.35
CA ARG A 176 18.09 -7.80 -13.72
C ARG A 176 16.59 -7.82 -13.99
N VAL A 177 16.17 -7.27 -15.13
CA VAL A 177 14.78 -7.42 -15.59
C VAL A 177 14.47 -8.90 -15.72
N ALA A 178 13.42 -9.34 -15.05
CA ALA A 178 12.97 -10.72 -15.07
C ALA A 178 11.61 -10.83 -15.77
N ARG A 179 11.36 -11.97 -16.39
CA ARG A 179 10.06 -12.28 -16.99
C ARG A 179 9.04 -12.63 -15.92
N GLY A 180 7.78 -12.43 -16.24
CA GLY A 180 6.66 -12.79 -15.39
C GLY A 180 5.74 -11.61 -15.07
N ARG A 181 4.55 -11.93 -14.60
CA ARG A 181 3.60 -10.94 -14.10
C ARG A 181 3.80 -10.73 -12.60
N PRO A 182 3.64 -9.49 -12.11
CA PRO A 182 3.74 -9.22 -10.68
C PRO A 182 2.55 -9.81 -9.92
N ALA A 183 2.86 -10.43 -8.79
CA ALA A 183 1.92 -11.07 -7.89
C ALA A 183 2.36 -10.85 -6.44
N SER A 184 1.46 -11.09 -5.50
CA SER A 184 1.72 -11.00 -4.08
C SER A 184 1.02 -12.13 -3.32
N ALA A 185 1.56 -12.48 -2.17
CA ALA A 185 0.92 -13.31 -1.17
C ALA A 185 0.70 -12.49 0.10
N LEU A 186 -0.55 -12.36 0.54
CA LEU A 186 -0.85 -11.86 1.88
C LEU A 186 -0.85 -13.04 2.84
N PHE A 187 -0.14 -12.92 3.95
CA PHE A 187 -0.04 -13.98 4.95
C PHE A 187 -0.01 -13.43 6.38
N LEU A 188 -0.32 -14.28 7.34
CA LEU A 188 -0.14 -14.07 8.77
C LEU A 188 1.10 -14.81 9.23
N ALA A 189 1.86 -14.24 10.15
CA ALA A 189 3.00 -14.90 10.78
C ALA A 189 2.98 -14.77 12.29
N ALA A 190 3.38 -15.82 12.99
CA ALA A 190 3.60 -15.83 14.43
C ALA A 190 4.50 -17.02 14.82
N ASN A 191 5.39 -16.82 15.77
CA ASN A 191 6.20 -17.89 16.40
C ASN A 191 6.95 -18.80 15.40
N GLY A 192 7.40 -18.25 14.28
CA GLY A 192 8.10 -19.01 13.24
C GLY A 192 7.19 -19.79 12.27
N GLU A 193 5.88 -19.64 12.38
CA GLU A 193 4.89 -20.22 11.48
C GLU A 193 4.21 -19.14 10.63
N ALA A 194 3.65 -19.56 9.49
CA ALA A 194 2.87 -18.67 8.63
C ALA A 194 1.57 -19.33 8.14
N ARG A 195 0.60 -18.50 7.80
CA ARG A 195 -0.67 -18.91 7.16
C ARG A 195 -0.99 -17.98 6.01
N ILE A 196 -1.08 -18.50 4.80
CA ILE A 196 -1.48 -17.73 3.62
C ILE A 196 -2.94 -17.26 3.81
N VAL A 197 -3.15 -15.95 3.70
CA VAL A 197 -4.48 -15.33 3.69
C VAL A 197 -5.04 -15.32 2.28
N GLY A 198 -4.20 -15.03 1.27
CA GLY A 198 -4.65 -15.06 -0.11
C GLY A 198 -3.57 -14.66 -1.11
N TRP A 199 -3.91 -14.86 -2.38
CA TRP A 199 -3.06 -14.61 -3.53
C TRP A 199 -3.58 -13.41 -4.31
N GLN A 200 -2.68 -12.55 -4.74
CA GLN A 200 -3.04 -11.34 -5.47
C GLN A 200 -2.23 -11.22 -6.76
N ARG A 201 -2.85 -10.58 -7.75
CA ARG A 201 -2.17 -9.99 -8.89
C ARG A 201 -2.01 -8.50 -8.62
N LEU A 202 -0.79 -7.99 -8.77
CA LEU A 202 -0.53 -6.57 -8.76
C LEU A 202 -0.80 -6.00 -10.16
N LEU A 203 -1.53 -4.91 -10.20
CA LEU A 203 -1.79 -4.16 -11.43
C LEU A 203 -0.73 -3.07 -11.57
N LEU A 204 -0.29 -2.83 -12.79
CA LEU A 204 0.62 -1.73 -13.11
C LEU A 204 -0.14 -0.63 -13.86
N ALA A 205 0.23 0.62 -13.58
CA ALA A 205 -0.21 1.83 -14.28
C ALA A 205 1.04 2.52 -14.86
N PRO A 206 1.69 1.94 -15.90
CA PRO A 206 2.99 2.37 -16.37
C PRO A 206 2.94 3.75 -17.03
N THR A 207 4.02 4.52 -16.87
CA THR A 207 4.37 5.66 -17.71
C THR A 207 5.76 5.43 -18.31
N PRO A 208 6.18 6.23 -19.32
CA PRO A 208 7.54 6.12 -19.85
C PRO A 208 8.63 6.23 -18.78
N GLU A 209 8.43 7.09 -17.76
CA GLU A 209 9.36 7.32 -16.66
C GLU A 209 9.24 6.28 -15.54
N LEU A 210 8.03 5.76 -15.32
CA LEU A 210 7.68 4.86 -14.22
C LEU A 210 7.00 3.59 -14.75
N PRO A 211 7.72 2.71 -15.44
CA PRO A 211 7.13 1.52 -16.09
C PRO A 211 6.58 0.50 -15.10
N PHE A 212 6.93 0.61 -13.81
CA PHE A 212 6.48 -0.29 -12.74
C PHE A 212 5.61 0.40 -11.70
N ARG A 213 5.03 1.58 -12.04
CA ARG A 213 4.12 2.29 -11.14
C ARG A 213 2.96 1.39 -10.73
N TYR A 214 2.68 1.33 -9.43
CA TYR A 214 1.57 0.57 -8.88
C TYR A 214 0.24 1.06 -9.45
N GLY A 215 -0.57 0.15 -9.94
CA GLY A 215 -1.89 0.45 -10.53
C GLY A 215 -3.05 -0.16 -9.74
N GLY A 216 -2.76 -0.93 -8.68
CA GLY A 216 -3.79 -1.57 -7.89
C GLY A 216 -3.50 -3.02 -7.56
N VAL A 217 -4.47 -3.68 -6.93
CA VAL A 217 -4.36 -5.07 -6.50
C VAL A 217 -5.69 -5.80 -6.70
N VAL A 218 -5.62 -7.01 -7.21
CA VAL A 218 -6.78 -7.87 -7.38
C VAL A 218 -6.47 -9.26 -6.85
N CYS A 219 -7.46 -9.93 -6.35
CA CYS A 219 -7.30 -11.32 -5.97
C CYS A 219 -7.06 -12.20 -7.21
N ASP A 220 -6.21 -13.17 -7.08
CA ASP A 220 -5.77 -14.02 -8.18
C ASP A 220 -6.22 -15.46 -7.99
N ASP A 221 -7.34 -15.81 -8.63
CA ASP A 221 -7.88 -17.18 -8.69
C ASP A 221 -7.19 -18.07 -9.75
N ALA A 222 -6.29 -17.47 -10.54
CA ALA A 222 -5.60 -18.14 -11.66
C ALA A 222 -4.09 -18.32 -11.42
N LEU A 223 -3.62 -18.16 -10.17
CA LEU A 223 -2.22 -18.44 -9.83
C LEU A 223 -1.98 -19.97 -9.87
N PRO A 224 -1.01 -20.47 -10.67
CA PRO A 224 -0.74 -21.90 -10.77
C PRO A 224 -0.42 -22.55 -9.42
N THR A 225 -0.97 -23.73 -9.17
CA THR A 225 -0.81 -24.46 -7.89
C THR A 225 0.66 -24.67 -7.50
N ARG A 226 1.53 -24.98 -8.47
CA ARG A 226 2.97 -25.13 -8.20
C ARG A 226 3.65 -23.81 -7.84
N ALA A 227 3.22 -22.69 -8.43
CA ALA A 227 3.69 -21.38 -8.04
C ALA A 227 3.24 -21.05 -6.61
N GLN A 228 1.97 -21.34 -6.26
CA GLN A 228 1.46 -21.20 -4.90
C GLN A 228 2.30 -22.01 -3.91
N ALA A 229 2.58 -23.28 -4.20
CA ALA A 229 3.36 -24.14 -3.31
C ALA A 229 4.79 -23.64 -3.10
N ARG A 230 5.45 -23.14 -4.16
CA ARG A 230 6.81 -22.57 -4.06
C ARG A 230 6.84 -21.31 -3.20
N ILE A 231 5.85 -20.41 -3.37
CA ILE A 231 5.77 -19.19 -2.57
C ILE A 231 5.38 -19.51 -1.12
N ALA A 232 4.46 -20.45 -0.89
CA ALA A 232 4.13 -20.89 0.47
C ALA A 232 5.37 -21.45 1.20
N ALA A 233 6.17 -22.29 0.52
CA ALA A 233 7.44 -22.78 1.08
C ALA A 233 8.44 -21.66 1.40
N ALA A 234 8.54 -20.62 0.54
CA ALA A 234 9.37 -19.45 0.80
C ALA A 234 8.85 -18.65 2.01
N VAL A 235 7.52 -18.43 2.10
CA VAL A 235 6.88 -17.75 3.25
C VAL A 235 7.15 -18.50 4.55
N ASP A 236 7.01 -19.83 4.57
CA ASP A 236 7.29 -20.66 5.74
C ASP A 236 8.77 -20.59 6.14
N ALA A 237 9.68 -20.60 5.17
CA ALA A 237 11.11 -20.47 5.45
C ALA A 237 11.47 -19.08 5.99
N LEU A 238 10.85 -18.02 5.47
CA LEU A 238 11.01 -16.65 5.98
C LEU A 238 10.46 -16.52 7.39
N ALA A 239 9.28 -17.08 7.69
CA ALA A 239 8.69 -17.04 9.03
C ALA A 239 9.59 -17.71 10.07
N ARG A 240 10.25 -18.83 9.71
CA ARG A 240 11.22 -19.50 10.60
C ARG A 240 12.53 -18.72 10.83
N ARG A 241 12.91 -17.86 9.88
CA ARG A 241 14.20 -17.13 9.94
C ARG A 241 14.07 -15.71 10.47
N LEU A 242 12.89 -15.10 10.35
CA LEU A 242 12.64 -13.73 10.75
C LEU A 242 11.61 -13.66 11.87
N PRO A 243 11.75 -12.73 12.81
CA PRO A 243 10.76 -12.49 13.86
C PRO A 243 9.53 -11.76 13.29
N LEU A 244 8.84 -12.41 12.33
CA LEU A 244 7.62 -11.91 11.73
C LEU A 244 6.44 -12.12 12.69
N ARG A 245 5.57 -11.10 12.78
CA ARG A 245 4.33 -11.14 13.56
C ARG A 245 3.24 -10.33 12.85
N GLY A 246 2.02 -10.85 12.85
CA GLY A 246 0.87 -10.20 12.21
C GLY A 246 0.83 -10.42 10.70
N LEU A 247 0.10 -9.55 10.02
CA LEU A 247 -0.01 -9.55 8.56
C LEU A 247 1.29 -9.09 7.90
N ALA A 248 1.64 -9.76 6.82
CA ALA A 248 2.76 -9.40 5.95
C ALA A 248 2.44 -9.73 4.49
N GLY A 249 3.17 -9.14 3.55
CA GLY A 249 3.05 -9.39 2.12
C GLY A 249 4.38 -9.82 1.51
N LEU A 250 4.37 -10.81 0.63
CA LEU A 250 5.52 -11.23 -0.17
C LEU A 250 5.22 -10.98 -1.65
N ASP A 251 5.97 -10.08 -2.28
CA ASP A 251 5.81 -9.74 -3.68
C ASP A 251 6.77 -10.57 -4.55
N PHE A 252 6.28 -11.06 -5.67
CA PHE A 252 7.03 -11.95 -6.57
C PHE A 252 6.57 -11.80 -8.03
N LEU A 253 7.40 -12.29 -8.95
CA LEU A 253 7.03 -12.51 -10.33
C LEU A 253 6.61 -13.96 -10.53
N VAL A 254 5.63 -14.19 -11.42
CA VAL A 254 5.21 -15.53 -11.84
C VAL A 254 5.20 -15.62 -13.36
N ASP A 255 5.92 -16.63 -13.89
CA ASP A 255 5.99 -16.97 -15.32
C ASP A 255 5.69 -18.46 -15.48
N GLY A 256 4.45 -18.79 -15.85
CA GLY A 256 3.96 -20.17 -15.75
C GLY A 256 4.03 -20.66 -14.31
N GLU A 257 4.78 -21.73 -14.07
CA GLU A 257 5.02 -22.30 -12.73
C GLU A 257 6.28 -21.74 -12.04
N ALA A 258 7.10 -20.99 -12.77
CA ALA A 258 8.30 -20.37 -12.22
C ALA A 258 7.93 -19.13 -11.40
N VAL A 259 8.65 -18.94 -10.30
CA VAL A 259 8.48 -17.78 -9.42
C VAL A 259 9.83 -17.15 -9.13
N GLN A 260 9.83 -15.83 -8.92
CA GLN A 260 11.00 -15.08 -8.45
C GLN A 260 10.56 -14.09 -7.40
N VAL A 261 11.03 -14.23 -6.18
CA VAL A 261 10.71 -13.35 -5.05
C VAL A 261 11.35 -11.99 -5.26
N LEU A 262 10.61 -10.92 -5.02
CA LEU A 262 11.06 -9.55 -5.17
C LEU A 262 11.32 -8.88 -3.84
N GLU A 263 10.28 -8.77 -2.99
CA GLU A 263 10.36 -8.03 -1.74
C GLU A 263 9.40 -8.60 -0.69
N LEU A 264 9.77 -8.41 0.57
CA LEU A 264 8.93 -8.69 1.73
C LEU A 264 8.45 -7.37 2.32
N ASN A 265 7.16 -7.28 2.56
CA ASN A 265 6.50 -6.20 3.28
C ASN A 265 6.10 -6.73 4.68
N PRO A 266 6.94 -6.59 5.74
CA PRO A 266 6.68 -7.18 7.07
C PRO A 266 5.66 -6.34 7.87
N ARG A 267 4.52 -6.09 7.29
CA ARG A 267 3.44 -5.23 7.79
C ARG A 267 2.13 -5.47 7.04
N PRO A 268 0.98 -4.99 7.54
CA PRO A 268 -0.26 -4.95 6.76
C PRO A 268 -0.08 -4.18 5.44
N THR A 269 -0.44 -4.80 4.33
CA THR A 269 -0.44 -4.20 2.99
C THR A 269 -1.85 -3.81 2.56
N ALA A 270 -2.00 -2.97 1.53
CA ALA A 270 -3.32 -2.55 1.03
C ALA A 270 -4.21 -3.73 0.63
N SER A 271 -3.61 -4.88 0.26
CA SER A 271 -4.35 -6.09 -0.11
C SER A 271 -5.24 -6.67 1.01
N LEU A 272 -5.04 -6.26 2.28
CA LEU A 272 -5.96 -6.64 3.37
C LEU A 272 -7.41 -6.22 3.09
N ALA A 273 -7.61 -5.12 2.33
CA ALA A 273 -8.94 -4.64 1.94
C ALA A 273 -9.73 -5.62 1.05
N LEU A 274 -9.04 -6.59 0.45
CA LEU A 274 -9.68 -7.62 -0.39
C LEU A 274 -10.35 -8.73 0.42
N TYR A 275 -10.10 -8.80 1.73
CA TYR A 275 -10.52 -9.88 2.61
C TYR A 275 -11.33 -9.40 3.84
N PRO A 276 -12.33 -8.50 3.69
CA PRO A 276 -13.02 -7.89 4.83
C PRO A 276 -13.76 -8.92 5.69
N SER A 277 -14.27 -10.00 5.09
CA SER A 277 -14.99 -11.07 5.80
C SER A 277 -14.13 -11.88 6.79
N LEU A 278 -12.79 -11.81 6.64
CA LEU A 278 -11.85 -12.47 7.56
C LEU A 278 -11.51 -11.62 8.79
N ASN A 279 -12.04 -10.39 8.91
CA ASN A 279 -11.64 -9.44 9.96
C ASN A 279 -10.10 -9.28 10.04
N PRO A 280 -9.43 -8.83 8.97
CA PRO A 280 -7.98 -8.88 8.87
C PRO A 280 -7.24 -8.09 9.95
N PHE A 281 -7.84 -7.02 10.49
CA PHE A 281 -7.26 -6.29 11.61
C PHE A 281 -7.24 -7.12 12.89
N PHE A 282 -8.34 -7.82 13.20
CA PHE A 282 -8.40 -8.73 14.34
C PHE A 282 -7.39 -9.87 14.20
N LEU A 283 -7.34 -10.53 13.04
CA LEU A 283 -6.36 -11.58 12.76
C LEU A 283 -4.92 -11.09 12.87
N HIS A 284 -4.64 -9.84 12.45
CA HIS A 284 -3.33 -9.23 12.61
C HIS A 284 -2.94 -9.12 14.09
N LEU A 285 -3.86 -8.65 14.94
CA LEU A 285 -3.62 -8.52 16.38
C LEU A 285 -3.43 -9.89 17.04
N GLU A 286 -4.23 -10.90 16.69
CA GLU A 286 -4.09 -12.25 17.17
C GLU A 286 -2.72 -12.85 16.81
N ALA A 287 -2.29 -12.68 15.56
CA ALA A 287 -0.98 -13.15 15.12
C ALA A 287 0.19 -12.38 15.80
N CYS A 288 0.04 -11.07 16.05
CA CYS A 288 0.99 -10.31 16.86
C CYS A 288 1.05 -10.82 18.32
N ALA A 289 -0.04 -11.37 18.83
CA ALA A 289 -0.12 -12.01 20.14
C ALA A 289 0.29 -13.50 20.14
N GLY A 290 0.80 -14.02 19.00
CA GLY A 290 1.29 -15.39 18.87
C GLY A 290 0.25 -16.43 18.49
N ARG A 291 -0.97 -16.03 18.11
CA ARG A 291 -2.07 -16.92 17.75
C ARG A 291 -2.35 -16.86 16.25
N LEU A 292 -2.18 -17.98 15.57
CA LEU A 292 -2.58 -18.14 14.16
C LEU A 292 -3.91 -18.88 14.06
N PRO A 293 -4.74 -18.53 13.07
CA PRO A 293 -5.97 -19.26 12.80
C PRO A 293 -5.67 -20.66 12.22
N ASP A 294 -6.60 -21.57 12.37
CA ASP A 294 -6.58 -22.85 11.67
C ASP A 294 -6.69 -22.61 10.15
N ALA A 295 -5.99 -23.43 9.37
CA ALA A 295 -6.07 -23.35 7.91
C ALA A 295 -7.21 -24.27 7.38
N PRO A 296 -7.76 -24.00 6.19
CA PRO A 296 -7.55 -22.86 5.28
C PRO A 296 -8.46 -21.66 5.60
N LEU A 297 -7.94 -20.44 5.40
CA LEU A 297 -8.66 -19.19 5.69
C LEU A 297 -9.70 -18.81 4.63
N LEU A 298 -9.54 -19.27 3.40
CA LEU A 298 -10.39 -18.89 2.27
C LEU A 298 -11.10 -20.10 1.68
N THR A 299 -12.43 -20.08 1.74
CA THR A 299 -13.30 -21.00 1.00
C THR A 299 -14.43 -20.21 0.35
N GLY A 300 -14.66 -20.42 -0.94
CA GLY A 300 -15.89 -19.97 -1.62
C GLY A 300 -16.04 -18.46 -1.88
N TRP A 301 -14.96 -17.67 -1.94
CA TRP A 301 -15.06 -16.24 -2.16
C TRP A 301 -14.98 -15.84 -3.65
N ARG A 302 -15.50 -14.65 -3.96
CA ARG A 302 -15.45 -14.09 -5.33
C ARG A 302 -14.25 -13.16 -5.49
N PRO A 303 -13.51 -13.23 -6.62
CA PRO A 303 -12.47 -12.28 -6.92
C PRO A 303 -12.94 -10.85 -6.80
N CYS A 304 -12.23 -10.06 -6.00
CA CYS A 304 -12.42 -8.63 -5.85
C CYS A 304 -11.09 -7.90 -5.97
N GLY A 305 -11.13 -6.59 -6.15
CA GLY A 305 -9.93 -5.80 -6.31
C GLY A 305 -10.20 -4.32 -6.34
N GLU A 306 -9.12 -3.59 -6.28
CA GLU A 306 -9.12 -2.13 -6.45
C GLU A 306 -7.99 -1.70 -7.40
N ALA A 307 -8.26 -0.63 -8.15
CA ALA A 307 -7.32 -0.04 -9.09
C ALA A 307 -7.27 1.48 -8.90
N VAL A 308 -6.07 2.04 -8.96
CA VAL A 308 -5.80 3.46 -8.72
C VAL A 308 -6.08 4.28 -9.98
N LEU A 309 -6.85 5.34 -9.85
CA LEU A 309 -6.99 6.39 -10.86
C LEU A 309 -5.92 7.44 -10.63
N TYR A 310 -5.14 7.72 -11.66
CA TYR A 310 -4.13 8.77 -11.67
C TYR A 310 -4.57 9.96 -12.51
N ALA A 311 -4.20 11.16 -12.11
CA ALA A 311 -4.39 12.36 -12.91
C ALA A 311 -3.51 12.30 -14.18
N GLU A 312 -4.10 12.48 -15.36
CA GLU A 312 -3.37 12.57 -16.64
C GLU A 312 -2.97 14.02 -16.97
N ALA A 313 -3.76 14.97 -16.48
CA ALA A 313 -3.57 16.42 -16.59
C ALA A 313 -3.83 17.08 -15.23
N PRO A 314 -3.50 18.38 -15.04
CA PRO A 314 -3.91 19.12 -13.86
C PRO A 314 -5.44 19.02 -13.67
N LEU A 315 -5.88 18.68 -12.47
CA LEU A 315 -7.29 18.43 -12.16
C LEU A 315 -7.63 19.00 -10.80
N CYS A 316 -8.75 19.73 -10.70
CA CYS A 316 -9.38 20.09 -9.44
C CYS A 316 -10.66 19.29 -9.26
N ILE A 317 -10.88 18.73 -8.07
CA ILE A 317 -12.12 18.03 -7.74
C ILE A 317 -13.12 19.08 -7.25
N PRO A 318 -14.29 19.24 -7.93
CA PRO A 318 -15.31 20.18 -7.47
C PRO A 318 -15.85 19.83 -6.07
N ALA A 319 -16.17 20.83 -5.26
CA ALA A 319 -16.69 20.66 -3.90
C ALA A 319 -17.99 19.84 -3.85
N ASP A 320 -18.82 19.90 -4.92
CA ASP A 320 -20.07 19.16 -5.03
C ASP A 320 -19.92 17.78 -5.68
N HIS A 321 -18.68 17.32 -5.93
CA HIS A 321 -18.45 16.05 -6.61
C HIS A 321 -18.98 14.87 -5.78
N ARG A 322 -19.89 14.10 -6.38
CA ARG A 322 -20.45 12.88 -5.76
C ARG A 322 -19.70 11.66 -6.26
N TRP A 323 -18.90 11.08 -5.38
CA TRP A 323 -18.16 9.87 -5.68
C TRP A 323 -19.09 8.66 -5.86
N PRO A 324 -18.89 7.82 -6.88
CA PRO A 324 -19.57 6.55 -6.99
C PRO A 324 -19.29 5.65 -5.75
N PRO A 325 -20.26 4.83 -5.32
CA PRO A 325 -20.10 4.01 -4.08
C PRO A 325 -18.99 2.95 -4.16
N ASN A 326 -18.47 2.72 -5.36
CA ASN A 326 -17.35 1.82 -5.59
C ASN A 326 -15.99 2.53 -5.62
N CYS A 327 -15.89 3.77 -5.19
CA CYS A 327 -14.64 4.49 -5.02
C CYS A 327 -14.15 4.41 -3.57
N ALA A 328 -12.86 4.59 -3.39
CA ALA A 328 -12.14 4.61 -2.12
C ALA A 328 -10.93 5.54 -2.24
N ASP A 329 -10.23 5.82 -1.14
CA ASP A 329 -9.16 6.82 -1.09
C ASP A 329 -9.71 8.18 -1.60
N LEU A 330 -10.84 8.59 -1.02
CA LEU A 330 -11.61 9.74 -1.49
C LEU A 330 -10.93 11.03 -1.04
N PRO A 331 -10.45 11.88 -1.97
CA PRO A 331 -9.79 13.12 -1.61
C PRO A 331 -10.75 14.10 -0.92
N ALA A 332 -10.18 15.11 -0.27
CA ALA A 332 -10.93 16.24 0.24
C ALA A 332 -11.63 16.99 -0.92
N ASP A 333 -12.68 17.75 -0.57
CA ASP A 333 -13.31 18.67 -1.50
C ASP A 333 -12.29 19.73 -1.94
N ASP A 334 -12.37 20.21 -3.17
CA ASP A 334 -11.45 21.17 -3.80
C ASP A 334 -9.98 20.70 -3.85
N ALA A 335 -9.74 19.38 -3.78
CA ALA A 335 -8.41 18.83 -3.92
C ALA A 335 -7.88 19.04 -5.35
N ASN A 336 -6.62 19.48 -5.45
CA ASN A 336 -5.92 19.68 -6.69
C ASN A 336 -4.89 18.59 -6.92
N PHE A 337 -4.79 18.12 -8.16
CA PHE A 337 -3.88 17.06 -8.57
C PHE A 337 -3.01 17.51 -9.74
N SER A 338 -1.73 17.21 -9.65
CA SER A 338 -0.78 17.31 -10.75
C SER A 338 -0.77 16.03 -11.57
N PRO A 339 -0.32 16.08 -12.84
CA PRO A 339 -0.17 14.87 -13.64
C PRO A 339 0.66 13.81 -12.94
N GLY A 340 0.17 12.57 -12.92
CA GLY A 340 0.81 11.43 -12.28
C GLY A 340 0.48 11.23 -10.79
N GLU A 341 -0.24 12.15 -10.14
CA GLU A 341 -0.70 11.96 -8.76
C GLU A 341 -1.91 11.03 -8.68
N PRO A 342 -2.01 10.16 -7.66
CA PRO A 342 -3.17 9.31 -7.44
C PRO A 342 -4.37 10.14 -6.96
N ILE A 343 -5.51 10.00 -7.64
CA ILE A 343 -6.75 10.71 -7.31
C ILE A 343 -7.58 9.90 -6.30
N CYS A 344 -7.87 8.66 -6.65
CA CYS A 344 -8.68 7.73 -5.84
C CYS A 344 -8.47 6.29 -6.32
N SER A 345 -9.07 5.33 -5.62
CA SER A 345 -9.15 3.93 -6.04
C SER A 345 -10.58 3.57 -6.47
N VAL A 346 -10.73 2.76 -7.52
CA VAL A 346 -12.02 2.14 -7.89
C VAL A 346 -12.02 0.67 -7.52
N ARG A 347 -13.14 0.17 -7.00
CA ARG A 347 -13.34 -1.20 -6.54
C ARG A 347 -14.27 -1.96 -7.45
N ALA A 348 -14.04 -3.26 -7.60
CA ALA A 348 -14.94 -4.16 -8.30
C ALA A 348 -14.87 -5.59 -7.74
N SER A 349 -15.87 -6.40 -8.11
CA SER A 349 -15.86 -7.86 -7.98
C SER A 349 -16.37 -8.49 -9.26
N ALA A 350 -15.94 -9.72 -9.54
CA ALA A 350 -16.39 -10.47 -10.71
C ALA A 350 -16.31 -11.99 -10.43
N ALA A 351 -16.78 -12.81 -11.38
CA ALA A 351 -16.69 -14.27 -11.28
C ALA A 351 -15.27 -14.83 -11.53
N SER A 352 -14.37 -14.02 -12.14
CA SER A 352 -12.98 -14.40 -12.43
C SER A 352 -12.07 -13.17 -12.37
N THR A 353 -10.78 -13.39 -12.13
CA THR A 353 -9.76 -12.33 -12.15
C THR A 353 -9.72 -11.59 -13.48
N ARG A 354 -9.87 -12.29 -14.63
CA ARG A 354 -9.92 -11.66 -15.96
C ARG A 354 -11.10 -10.69 -16.09
N GLY A 355 -12.30 -11.11 -15.70
CA GLY A 355 -13.50 -10.26 -15.72
C GLY A 355 -13.40 -9.09 -14.75
N LEU A 356 -12.76 -9.30 -13.60
CA LEU A 356 -12.49 -8.28 -12.61
C LEU A 356 -11.59 -7.16 -13.17
N VAL A 357 -10.46 -7.50 -13.78
CA VAL A 357 -9.54 -6.54 -14.38
C VAL A 357 -10.23 -5.72 -15.49
N ALA A 358 -11.02 -6.39 -16.36
CA ALA A 358 -11.77 -5.70 -17.38
C ALA A 358 -12.80 -4.71 -16.79
N ARG A 359 -13.50 -5.09 -15.72
CA ARG A 359 -14.48 -4.24 -15.02
C ARG A 359 -13.82 -3.03 -14.34
N LEU A 360 -12.67 -3.24 -13.69
CA LEU A 360 -11.89 -2.14 -13.10
C LEU A 360 -11.45 -1.14 -14.17
N GLY A 361 -10.90 -1.61 -15.30
CA GLY A 361 -10.50 -0.74 -16.41
C GLY A 361 -11.67 0.07 -17.00
N LEU A 362 -12.87 -0.53 -17.08
CA LEU A 362 -14.06 0.21 -17.52
C LEU A 362 -14.46 1.31 -16.52
N ARG A 363 -14.40 1.01 -15.20
CA ARG A 363 -14.72 1.97 -14.14
C ARG A 363 -13.73 3.13 -14.12
N LEU A 364 -12.43 2.84 -14.24
CA LEU A 364 -11.39 3.87 -14.32
C LEU A 364 -11.67 4.83 -15.47
N ARG A 365 -11.86 4.33 -16.70
CA ARG A 365 -12.15 5.17 -17.88
C ARG A 365 -13.40 6.03 -17.71
N ARG A 366 -14.47 5.47 -17.16
CA ARG A 366 -15.73 6.22 -16.93
C ARG A 366 -15.52 7.33 -15.90
N LEU A 367 -14.82 7.05 -14.82
CA LEU A 367 -14.57 8.04 -13.78
C LEU A 367 -13.64 9.15 -14.27
N SER A 368 -12.53 8.81 -14.95
CA SER A 368 -11.63 9.79 -15.57
C SER A 368 -12.39 10.74 -16.48
N SER A 369 -13.14 10.20 -17.47
CA SER A 369 -13.93 11.02 -18.40
C SER A 369 -14.99 11.90 -17.69
N THR A 370 -15.54 11.46 -16.57
CA THR A 370 -16.49 12.26 -15.80
C THR A 370 -15.81 13.44 -15.10
N LEU A 371 -14.63 13.21 -14.50
CA LEU A 371 -13.85 14.23 -13.80
C LEU A 371 -13.30 15.27 -14.78
N GLU A 372 -12.78 14.84 -15.92
CA GLU A 372 -12.25 15.73 -16.97
C GLU A 372 -13.31 16.69 -17.51
N LYS A 373 -14.48 16.16 -17.90
CA LYS A 373 -15.60 16.98 -18.41
C LYS A 373 -16.10 18.01 -17.39
N ARG A 374 -16.13 17.66 -16.11
CA ARG A 374 -16.51 18.60 -15.04
C ARG A 374 -15.47 19.69 -14.88
N HIS A 375 -14.21 19.34 -14.85
CA HIS A 375 -13.12 20.30 -14.74
C HIS A 375 -13.10 21.29 -15.91
N GLU A 376 -13.30 20.83 -17.15
CA GLU A 376 -13.43 21.68 -18.33
C GLU A 376 -14.59 22.68 -18.18
N HIS A 377 -15.76 22.18 -17.80
CA HIS A 377 -16.96 23.00 -17.61
C HIS A 377 -16.80 24.07 -16.52
N ASP A 378 -16.20 23.71 -15.37
CA ASP A 378 -15.97 24.65 -14.27
C ASP A 378 -14.92 25.71 -14.66
N SER A 379 -13.86 25.31 -15.37
CA SER A 379 -12.86 26.24 -15.90
C SER A 379 -13.43 27.23 -16.94
N GLU A 380 -14.39 26.80 -17.76
CA GLU A 380 -15.11 27.67 -18.69
C GLU A 380 -16.02 28.67 -17.96
N ARG A 381 -16.71 28.23 -16.91
CA ARG A 381 -17.56 29.09 -16.06
C ARG A 381 -16.75 30.18 -15.35
N GLU A 382 -15.62 29.84 -14.81
CA GLU A 382 -14.70 30.80 -14.15
C GLU A 382 -14.18 31.84 -15.14
N ARG A 383 -13.80 31.43 -16.36
CA ARG A 383 -13.39 32.34 -17.43
C ARG A 383 -14.51 33.27 -17.86
N ALA A 384 -15.72 32.77 -18.01
CA ALA A 384 -16.89 33.55 -18.38
C ALA A 384 -17.33 34.52 -17.28
N GLY A 385 -17.31 34.08 -16.00
CA GLY A 385 -17.59 34.94 -14.84
C GLY A 385 -16.53 36.01 -14.60
N GLY A 386 -15.24 35.70 -14.81
CA GLY A 386 -14.14 36.66 -14.73
C GLY A 386 -14.16 37.74 -15.85
N ALA A 387 -14.69 37.40 -17.02
CA ALA A 387 -14.91 38.34 -18.11
C ALA A 387 -16.06 39.32 -17.83
N ALA A 388 -17.14 38.84 -17.20
CA ALA A 388 -18.28 39.70 -16.81
C ALA A 388 -17.93 40.69 -15.67
N GLY A 389 -17.01 40.31 -14.76
CA GLY A 389 -16.56 41.19 -13.67
C GLY A 389 -15.61 42.33 -14.12
N ARG A 390 -15.04 42.25 -15.31
CA ARG A 390 -14.16 43.32 -15.88
C ARG A 390 -14.90 44.36 -16.72
N LEU A 391 -16.17 44.14 -17.04
CA LEU A 391 -17.01 45.06 -17.80
C LEU A 391 -17.87 45.98 -16.94
N ALA A 392 -17.79 45.93 -15.62
CA ALA A 392 -18.57 46.73 -14.69
C ALA A 392 -17.76 47.88 -13.99
N VAL A 393 -16.57 48.22 -14.52
CA VAL A 393 -15.81 49.39 -14.07
C VAL A 393 -15.36 50.17 -15.33
N CYS A 394 -16.26 50.96 -15.89
CA CYS A 394 -16.01 52.12 -16.71
C CYS A 394 -17.05 53.19 -16.37
#